data_4d8cbeb6b9c582de3bcd91bc83669afc
#
_entry.id   4d8cbeb6b9c582de3bcd91bc83669afc
#
_cell.length_a   1.000
_cell.length_b   1.000
_cell.length_c   1.000
_cell.angle_alpha   90.00
_cell.angle_beta   90.00
_cell.angle_gamma   90.00
#
_symmetry.space_group_name_H-M   'P 1'
#
loop_
_entity.id
_entity.type
_entity.pdbx_description
1 polymer ?
#
loop_
_entity_poly.entity_id
_entity_poly.type
_entity_poly.pdbx_seq_one_letter_code
_entity_poly.pdbx_strand_id
1 'polypeptide(L)'
;KTHLIQATGNAIVEKYPYKKVFYSTSEEFSNTFFQMLQKGEIQEFRDTFRSLDVLLLDDIQFFEKVFGKGGGTIEEEFFHTFNKLQELGKQIIMISDRYPKDIKNLSKRMESRFLSGLSVEIQQPGFETRVAILKRYAVKRNIEIDDNILEYIADTVDTNVREMEGMLTSMSARSKLLNEKITLQQVQDELANRIRRQRAEITAEKIIETVSVEYDVPVTDMKSKKRQKKIVNARQIAMFLLKNRLDLNLTTIGGLFGGKDHSTVISSIRKIEGKMEESKIFKGEMDRLKQSISK
;
A
#
# COMPACT_ATOMS: atom_id res chain seq x y z
N LYS A 1 -2.79 -9.89 3.26
CA LYS A 1 -2.61 -9.54 4.68
C LYS A 1 -3.96 -9.52 5.38
N THR A 2 -4.90 -8.65 5.00
CA THR A 2 -6.26 -8.55 5.58
C THR A 2 -6.99 -9.89 5.64
N HIS A 3 -7.00 -10.66 4.54
CA HIS A 3 -7.61 -12.00 4.52
C HIS A 3 -7.01 -12.96 5.54
N LEU A 4 -5.69 -12.87 5.79
CA LEU A 4 -5.01 -13.72 6.78
C LEU A 4 -5.44 -13.39 8.20
N ILE A 5 -5.46 -12.11 8.57
CA ILE A 5 -5.84 -11.72 9.93
C ILE A 5 -7.32 -12.05 10.20
N GLN A 6 -8.21 -11.84 9.22
CA GLN A 6 -9.62 -12.21 9.33
C GLN A 6 -9.80 -13.73 9.41
N ALA A 7 -9.08 -14.50 8.59
CA ALA A 7 -9.11 -15.96 8.66
C ALA A 7 -8.60 -16.47 10.01
N THR A 8 -7.55 -15.85 10.55
CA THR A 8 -7.04 -16.18 11.89
C THR A 8 -8.07 -15.88 12.97
N GLY A 9 -8.73 -14.71 12.90
CA GLY A 9 -9.81 -14.36 13.83
C GLY A 9 -10.97 -15.36 13.81
N ASN A 10 -11.44 -15.71 12.61
CA ASN A 10 -12.51 -16.70 12.44
C ASN A 10 -12.11 -18.07 13.00
N ALA A 11 -10.89 -18.54 12.71
CA ALA A 11 -10.41 -19.82 13.23
C ALA A 11 -10.27 -19.81 14.76
N ILE A 12 -9.92 -18.68 15.37
CA ILE A 12 -9.87 -18.54 16.84
C ILE A 12 -11.27 -18.60 17.42
N VAL A 13 -12.23 -17.89 16.84
CA VAL A 13 -13.65 -17.90 17.31
C VAL A 13 -14.26 -19.29 17.17
N GLU A 14 -14.00 -19.98 16.06
CA GLU A 14 -14.48 -21.34 15.83
C GLU A 14 -13.90 -22.32 16.85
N LYS A 15 -12.59 -22.24 17.11
CA LYS A 15 -11.91 -23.15 18.04
C LYS A 15 -12.16 -22.81 19.52
N TYR A 16 -12.33 -21.53 19.84
CA TYR A 16 -12.48 -21.02 21.20
C TYR A 16 -13.66 -20.03 21.29
N PRO A 17 -14.93 -20.50 21.25
CA PRO A 17 -16.13 -19.65 21.19
C PRO A 17 -16.32 -18.72 22.40
N TYR A 18 -15.66 -19.03 23.52
CA TYR A 18 -15.72 -18.25 24.75
C TYR A 18 -14.75 -17.04 24.76
N LYS A 19 -13.81 -16.97 23.81
CA LYS A 19 -12.86 -15.87 23.73
C LYS A 19 -13.46 -14.64 23.07
N LYS A 20 -13.19 -13.50 23.66
CA LYS A 20 -13.54 -12.18 23.11
C LYS A 20 -12.50 -11.80 22.06
N VAL A 21 -12.83 -12.00 20.78
CA VAL A 21 -11.99 -11.64 19.64
C VAL A 21 -12.54 -10.38 18.99
N PHE A 22 -11.71 -9.37 18.79
CA PHE A 22 -12.10 -8.13 18.15
C PHE A 22 -11.19 -7.83 16.98
N TYR A 23 -11.78 -7.59 15.80
CA TYR A 23 -11.08 -7.14 14.59
C TYR A 23 -11.48 -5.70 14.29
N SER A 24 -10.48 -4.87 14.00
CA SER A 24 -10.67 -3.50 13.59
C SER A 24 -9.52 -3.04 12.69
N THR A 25 -9.76 -2.04 11.84
CA THR A 25 -8.67 -1.26 11.26
C THR A 25 -8.17 -0.24 12.30
N SER A 26 -6.93 0.21 12.17
CA SER A 26 -6.41 1.27 13.06
C SER A 26 -7.16 2.60 12.88
N GLU A 27 -7.77 2.81 11.70
CA GLU A 27 -8.65 3.96 11.44
C GLU A 27 -9.96 3.88 12.25
N GLU A 28 -10.64 2.73 12.19
CA GLU A 28 -11.88 2.50 12.95
C GLU A 28 -11.63 2.56 14.47
N PHE A 29 -10.53 1.95 14.93
CA PHE A 29 -10.12 2.06 16.34
C PHE A 29 -9.96 3.52 16.77
N SER A 30 -9.29 4.33 15.94
CA SER A 30 -9.08 5.75 16.21
C SER A 30 -10.38 6.54 16.21
N ASN A 31 -11.25 6.28 15.23
CA ASN A 31 -12.55 6.94 15.14
C ASN A 31 -13.45 6.60 16.34
N THR A 32 -13.47 5.34 16.75
CA THR A 32 -14.20 4.89 17.95
C THR A 32 -13.69 5.59 19.20
N PHE A 33 -12.37 5.70 19.36
CA PHE A 33 -11.77 6.44 20.47
C PHE A 33 -12.22 7.90 20.50
N PHE A 34 -12.13 8.62 19.39
CA PHE A 34 -12.51 10.02 19.33
C PHE A 34 -14.01 10.23 19.56
N GLN A 35 -14.86 9.36 19.05
CA GLN A 35 -16.31 9.42 19.28
C GLN A 35 -16.65 9.23 20.76
N MET A 36 -16.07 8.22 21.41
CA MET A 36 -16.31 7.95 22.83
C MET A 36 -15.71 9.05 23.73
N LEU A 37 -14.56 9.62 23.34
CA LEU A 37 -13.97 10.75 24.04
C LEU A 37 -14.87 11.99 24.00
N GLN A 38 -15.45 12.30 22.83
CA GLN A 38 -16.40 13.43 22.68
C GLN A 38 -17.68 13.26 23.48
N LYS A 39 -18.14 12.02 23.63
CA LYS A 39 -19.32 11.68 24.46
C LYS A 39 -19.02 11.60 25.96
N GLY A 40 -17.76 11.64 26.37
CA GLY A 40 -17.37 11.40 27.77
C GLY A 40 -17.39 9.93 28.20
N GLU A 41 -17.46 9.00 27.25
CA GLU A 41 -17.61 7.56 27.46
C GLU A 41 -16.24 6.81 27.37
N ILE A 42 -15.15 7.50 27.70
CA ILE A 42 -13.79 6.91 27.55
C ILE A 42 -13.58 5.68 28.43
N GLN A 43 -14.29 5.58 29.56
CA GLN A 43 -14.19 4.41 30.43
C GLN A 43 -14.78 3.16 29.76
N GLU A 44 -15.88 3.29 29.03
CA GLU A 44 -16.50 2.21 28.26
C GLU A 44 -15.57 1.72 27.14
N PHE A 45 -14.86 2.65 26.45
CA PHE A 45 -13.81 2.31 25.51
C PHE A 45 -12.74 1.44 26.16
N ARG A 46 -12.23 1.85 27.32
CA ARG A 46 -11.21 1.10 28.07
C ARG A 46 -11.68 -0.27 28.48
N ASP A 47 -12.88 -0.37 29.01
CA ASP A 47 -13.47 -1.63 29.47
C ASP A 47 -13.67 -2.60 28.30
N THR A 48 -14.09 -2.09 27.14
CA THR A 48 -14.25 -2.87 25.92
C THR A 48 -12.91 -3.40 25.43
N PHE A 49 -11.95 -2.54 25.15
CA PHE A 49 -10.70 -2.95 24.50
C PHE A 49 -9.72 -3.67 25.43
N ARG A 50 -9.71 -3.36 26.73
CA ARG A 50 -8.82 -4.01 27.71
C ARG A 50 -9.36 -5.33 28.24
N SER A 51 -10.64 -5.68 27.96
CA SER A 51 -11.23 -6.97 28.32
C SER A 51 -11.13 -8.04 27.21
N LEU A 52 -10.54 -7.71 26.07
CA LEU A 52 -10.40 -8.62 24.95
C LEU A 52 -9.41 -9.75 25.25
N ASP A 53 -9.68 -10.95 24.69
CA ASP A 53 -8.72 -12.04 24.66
C ASP A 53 -7.81 -11.99 23.45
N VAL A 54 -8.33 -11.46 22.33
CA VAL A 54 -7.57 -11.29 21.09
C VAL A 54 -7.95 -9.97 20.42
N LEU A 55 -6.96 -9.14 20.18
CA LEU A 55 -7.09 -7.90 19.41
C LEU A 55 -6.40 -8.06 18.06
N LEU A 56 -7.17 -7.90 16.98
CA LEU A 56 -6.72 -7.98 15.60
C LEU A 56 -6.79 -6.58 14.99
N LEU A 57 -5.62 -5.98 14.68
CA LEU A 57 -5.54 -4.64 14.10
C LEU A 57 -4.97 -4.70 12.69
N ASP A 58 -5.74 -4.22 11.74
CA ASP A 58 -5.31 -4.08 10.36
C ASP A 58 -4.87 -2.64 10.06
N ASP A 59 -3.98 -2.52 9.07
CA ASP A 59 -3.49 -1.23 8.55
C ASP A 59 -2.93 -0.28 9.63
N ILE A 60 -2.07 -0.79 10.55
CA ILE A 60 -1.52 0.02 11.65
C ILE A 60 -0.69 1.22 11.18
N GLN A 61 -0.25 1.28 9.93
CA GLN A 61 0.41 2.46 9.36
C GLN A 61 -0.49 3.70 9.34
N PHE A 62 -1.82 3.53 9.44
CA PHE A 62 -2.74 4.66 9.54
C PHE A 62 -2.52 5.50 10.81
N PHE A 63 -1.94 4.91 11.87
CA PHE A 63 -1.58 5.65 13.08
C PHE A 63 -0.65 6.83 12.81
N GLU A 64 0.13 6.82 11.71
CA GLU A 64 0.95 7.99 11.32
C GLU A 64 0.14 9.27 11.08
N LYS A 65 -1.18 9.14 10.78
CA LYS A 65 -2.07 10.28 10.53
C LYS A 65 -2.64 10.89 11.82
N VAL A 66 -2.70 10.11 12.89
CA VAL A 66 -3.36 10.49 14.14
C VAL A 66 -2.40 10.64 15.31
N PHE A 67 -1.28 9.92 15.32
CA PHE A 67 -0.24 10.05 16.34
C PHE A 67 0.62 11.31 16.09
N GLY A 68 1.13 11.94 17.14
CA GLY A 68 2.04 13.09 17.04
C GLY A 68 1.42 14.43 16.64
N LYS A 69 0.12 14.50 16.35
CA LYS A 69 -0.56 15.75 15.95
C LYS A 69 -1.29 16.45 17.12
N GLY A 70 -0.58 16.71 18.21
CA GLY A 70 -1.14 17.46 19.36
C GLY A 70 -2.23 16.72 20.14
N GLY A 71 -2.52 15.49 19.79
CA GLY A 71 -3.48 14.62 20.43
C GLY A 71 -2.80 13.45 21.11
N GLY A 72 -1.86 13.69 22.01
CA GLY A 72 -1.15 12.66 22.77
C GLY A 72 -2.05 11.60 23.43
N THR A 73 -3.32 11.90 23.53
CA THR A 73 -4.34 11.07 24.16
C THR A 73 -4.60 9.74 23.45
N ILE A 74 -4.66 9.67 22.12
CA ILE A 74 -4.95 8.38 21.44
C ILE A 74 -3.73 7.46 21.43
N GLU A 75 -2.52 7.97 21.22
CA GLU A 75 -1.30 7.18 21.28
C GLU A 75 -1.07 6.64 22.70
N GLU A 76 -1.32 7.47 23.72
CA GLU A 76 -1.24 7.06 25.12
C GLU A 76 -2.29 6.01 25.47
N GLU A 77 -3.54 6.22 25.05
CA GLU A 77 -4.60 5.24 25.30
C GLU A 77 -4.32 3.89 24.62
N PHE A 78 -3.83 3.94 23.38
CA PHE A 78 -3.44 2.71 22.69
C PHE A 78 -2.25 2.04 23.39
N PHE A 79 -1.24 2.80 23.82
CA PHE A 79 -0.10 2.28 24.57
C PHE A 79 -0.54 1.59 25.87
N HIS A 80 -1.44 2.19 26.62
CA HIS A 80 -1.96 1.60 27.85
C HIS A 80 -2.81 0.36 27.58
N THR A 81 -3.63 0.37 26.52
CA THR A 81 -4.42 -0.80 26.10
C THR A 81 -3.52 -1.94 25.68
N PHE A 82 -2.49 -1.66 24.87
CA PHE A 82 -1.50 -2.65 24.45
C PHE A 82 -0.79 -3.29 25.64
N ASN A 83 -0.25 -2.48 26.56
CA ASN A 83 0.42 -2.99 27.75
C ASN A 83 -0.51 -3.83 28.61
N LYS A 84 -1.76 -3.37 28.82
CA LYS A 84 -2.72 -4.12 29.63
C LYS A 84 -3.03 -5.49 29.06
N LEU A 85 -3.24 -5.59 27.76
CA LEU A 85 -3.46 -6.86 27.08
C LEU A 85 -2.21 -7.76 27.18
N GLN A 86 -1.02 -7.21 26.99
CA GLN A 86 0.24 -7.96 27.11
C GLN A 86 0.46 -8.48 28.53
N GLU A 87 0.26 -7.67 29.57
CA GLU A 87 0.35 -8.05 30.98
C GLU A 87 -0.60 -9.20 31.34
N LEU A 88 -1.80 -9.20 30.76
CA LEU A 88 -2.80 -10.24 30.96
C LEU A 88 -2.57 -11.48 30.10
N GLY A 89 -1.46 -11.56 29.33
CA GLY A 89 -1.17 -12.68 28.43
C GLY A 89 -2.15 -12.80 27.27
N LYS A 90 -2.80 -11.70 26.87
CA LYS A 90 -3.75 -11.68 25.75
C LYS A 90 -2.99 -11.55 24.42
N GLN A 91 -3.64 -12.00 23.35
CA GLN A 91 -3.03 -11.98 22.03
C GLN A 91 -3.33 -10.68 21.28
N ILE A 92 -2.28 -10.07 20.73
CA ILE A 92 -2.41 -8.95 19.80
C ILE A 92 -1.80 -9.38 18.47
N ILE A 93 -2.53 -9.19 17.38
CA ILE A 93 -2.05 -9.43 16.01
C ILE A 93 -2.24 -8.14 15.24
N MET A 94 -1.16 -7.67 14.62
CA MET A 94 -1.16 -6.41 13.87
C MET A 94 -0.65 -6.63 12.46
N ILE A 95 -1.25 -5.93 11.50
CA ILE A 95 -0.83 -5.94 10.10
C ILE A 95 -0.46 -4.52 9.65
N SER A 96 0.64 -4.44 8.91
CA SER A 96 1.13 -3.22 8.30
C SER A 96 1.57 -3.43 6.85
N ASP A 97 1.57 -2.37 6.05
CA ASP A 97 2.18 -2.35 4.71
C ASP A 97 3.69 -2.07 4.77
N ARG A 98 4.19 -1.65 5.94
CA ARG A 98 5.61 -1.29 6.18
C ARG A 98 6.07 -1.72 7.56
N TYR A 99 7.38 -1.69 7.79
CA TYR A 99 7.94 -1.97 9.12
C TYR A 99 7.58 -0.88 10.13
N PRO A 100 7.46 -1.22 11.44
CA PRO A 100 7.14 -0.24 12.48
C PRO A 100 8.05 1.00 12.49
N LYS A 101 9.34 0.83 12.21
CA LYS A 101 10.32 1.93 12.10
C LYS A 101 10.05 2.92 10.95
N ASP A 102 9.31 2.48 9.95
CA ASP A 102 8.99 3.28 8.75
C ASP A 102 7.60 3.98 8.88
N ILE A 103 6.88 3.76 9.99
CA ILE A 103 5.64 4.46 10.33
C ILE A 103 6.02 5.81 10.92
N LYS A 104 5.65 6.89 10.22
CA LYS A 104 5.92 8.26 10.67
C LYS A 104 5.12 8.57 11.95
N ASN A 105 5.62 9.51 12.75
CA ASN A 105 4.98 10.00 13.98
C ASN A 105 4.76 8.93 15.07
N LEU A 106 5.28 7.73 14.91
CA LEU A 106 5.25 6.71 15.94
C LEU A 106 6.32 7.02 17.00
N SER A 107 5.94 7.07 18.27
CA SER A 107 6.90 7.28 19.35
C SER A 107 7.83 6.08 19.51
N LYS A 108 9.05 6.31 20.00
CA LYS A 108 10.03 5.24 20.26
C LYS A 108 9.52 4.15 21.19
N ARG A 109 8.68 4.51 22.15
CA ARG A 109 8.04 3.56 23.07
C ARG A 109 7.06 2.64 22.33
N MET A 110 6.27 3.18 21.39
CA MET A 110 5.33 2.40 20.57
C MET A 110 6.08 1.54 19.55
N GLU A 111 7.09 2.09 18.88
CA GLU A 111 7.96 1.33 17.97
C GLU A 111 8.55 0.10 18.68
N SER A 112 9.10 0.28 19.89
CA SER A 112 9.64 -0.81 20.71
C SER A 112 8.59 -1.87 21.04
N ARG A 113 7.35 -1.46 21.36
CA ARG A 113 6.25 -2.40 21.62
C ARG A 113 5.85 -3.20 20.38
N PHE A 114 5.79 -2.57 19.23
CA PHE A 114 5.48 -3.28 17.98
C PHE A 114 6.58 -4.26 17.59
N LEU A 115 7.83 -3.95 17.91
CA LEU A 115 8.97 -4.82 17.65
C LEU A 115 9.20 -5.89 18.73
N SER A 116 8.55 -5.81 19.89
CA SER A 116 8.75 -6.77 20.99
C SER A 116 8.15 -8.15 20.71
N GLY A 117 7.26 -8.26 19.71
CA GLY A 117 6.63 -9.50 19.29
C GLY A 117 7.33 -10.15 18.10
N LEU A 118 6.73 -11.26 17.61
CA LEU A 118 7.16 -11.91 16.39
C LEU A 118 6.73 -11.09 15.17
N SER A 119 7.68 -10.59 14.40
CA SER A 119 7.44 -9.92 13.13
C SER A 119 7.76 -10.85 11.98
N VAL A 120 6.78 -11.06 11.09
CA VAL A 120 6.91 -11.92 9.91
C VAL A 120 6.56 -11.14 8.66
N GLU A 121 7.43 -11.18 7.67
CA GLU A 121 7.16 -10.60 6.36
C GLU A 121 6.30 -11.56 5.54
N ILE A 122 5.16 -11.06 5.04
CA ILE A 122 4.32 -11.80 4.11
C ILE A 122 4.69 -11.37 2.70
N GLN A 123 5.36 -12.27 1.99
CA GLN A 123 5.74 -12.07 0.60
C GLN A 123 4.54 -12.22 -0.34
N GLN A 124 4.71 -11.77 -1.58
CA GLN A 124 3.72 -11.98 -2.63
C GLN A 124 3.61 -13.48 -2.94
N PRO A 125 2.39 -13.98 -3.21
CA PRO A 125 2.19 -15.38 -3.52
C PRO A 125 2.87 -15.75 -4.84
N GLY A 126 3.51 -16.92 -4.88
CA GLY A 126 4.04 -17.52 -6.11
C GLY A 126 2.91 -17.87 -7.09
N PHE A 127 3.28 -18.21 -8.33
CA PHE A 127 2.33 -18.50 -9.42
C PHE A 127 1.28 -19.54 -9.03
N GLU A 128 1.67 -20.70 -8.52
CA GLU A 128 0.76 -21.78 -8.12
C GLU A 128 -0.24 -21.33 -7.04
N THR A 129 0.24 -20.54 -6.07
CA THR A 129 -0.61 -19.99 -5.02
C THR A 129 -1.61 -18.98 -5.60
N ARG A 130 -1.20 -18.16 -6.57
CA ARG A 130 -2.10 -17.23 -7.27
C ARG A 130 -3.19 -17.97 -8.02
N VAL A 131 -2.84 -19.02 -8.75
CA VAL A 131 -3.82 -19.88 -9.45
C VAL A 131 -4.80 -20.50 -8.46
N ALA A 132 -4.32 -21.05 -7.34
CA ALA A 132 -5.17 -21.64 -6.30
C ALA A 132 -6.14 -20.60 -5.68
N ILE A 133 -5.67 -19.38 -5.43
CA ILE A 133 -6.50 -18.27 -4.95
C ILE A 133 -7.60 -17.94 -5.95
N LEU A 134 -7.26 -17.81 -7.25
CA LEU A 134 -8.22 -17.48 -8.31
C LEU A 134 -9.27 -18.59 -8.48
N LYS A 135 -8.88 -19.87 -8.47
CA LYS A 135 -9.81 -21.01 -8.52
C LYS A 135 -10.79 -20.95 -7.35
N ARG A 136 -10.28 -20.77 -6.12
CA ARG A 136 -11.13 -20.66 -4.94
C ARG A 136 -12.07 -19.46 -4.98
N TYR A 137 -11.60 -18.34 -5.49
CA TYR A 137 -12.40 -17.13 -5.67
C TYR A 137 -13.50 -17.35 -6.69
N ALA A 138 -13.21 -17.97 -7.84
CA ALA A 138 -14.17 -18.30 -8.89
C ALA A 138 -15.29 -19.21 -8.34
N VAL A 139 -14.94 -20.29 -7.63
CA VAL A 139 -15.90 -21.19 -6.98
C VAL A 139 -16.79 -20.45 -5.98
N LYS A 140 -16.18 -19.66 -5.08
CA LYS A 140 -16.92 -18.91 -4.05
C LYS A 140 -17.94 -17.91 -4.65
N ARG A 141 -17.65 -17.38 -5.83
CA ARG A 141 -18.46 -16.37 -6.53
C ARG A 141 -19.34 -16.94 -7.64
N ASN A 142 -19.33 -18.28 -7.83
CA ASN A 142 -20.04 -18.97 -8.93
C ASN A 142 -19.69 -18.34 -10.28
N ILE A 143 -18.39 -18.19 -10.57
CA ILE A 143 -17.87 -17.70 -11.84
C ILE A 143 -17.46 -18.91 -12.68
N GLU A 144 -18.12 -19.10 -13.81
CA GLU A 144 -17.75 -20.12 -14.80
C GLU A 144 -16.61 -19.59 -15.66
N ILE A 145 -15.44 -20.19 -15.55
CA ILE A 145 -14.22 -19.79 -16.24
C ILE A 145 -13.28 -20.98 -16.37
N ASP A 146 -12.62 -21.10 -17.51
CA ASP A 146 -11.70 -22.19 -17.78
C ASP A 146 -10.37 -22.02 -17.02
N ASP A 147 -9.77 -23.11 -16.60
CA ASP A 147 -8.53 -23.13 -15.81
C ASP A 147 -7.36 -22.43 -16.51
N ASN A 148 -7.23 -22.60 -17.84
CA ASN A 148 -6.19 -21.93 -18.64
C ASN A 148 -6.29 -20.40 -18.60
N ILE A 149 -7.50 -19.85 -18.44
CA ILE A 149 -7.71 -18.41 -18.31
C ILE A 149 -7.29 -17.94 -16.91
N LEU A 150 -7.58 -18.73 -15.87
CA LEU A 150 -7.13 -18.43 -14.50
C LEU A 150 -5.59 -18.45 -14.41
N GLU A 151 -4.96 -19.41 -15.05
CA GLU A 151 -3.50 -19.50 -15.15
C GLU A 151 -2.91 -18.29 -15.89
N TYR A 152 -3.52 -17.88 -17.00
CA TYR A 152 -3.09 -16.70 -17.74
C TYR A 152 -3.20 -15.40 -16.89
N ILE A 153 -4.30 -15.24 -16.15
CA ILE A 153 -4.46 -14.11 -15.22
C ILE A 153 -3.40 -14.16 -14.13
N ALA A 154 -3.15 -15.34 -13.55
CA ALA A 154 -2.16 -15.54 -12.50
C ALA A 154 -0.73 -15.25 -12.98
N ASP A 155 -0.40 -15.55 -14.21
CA ASP A 155 0.90 -15.28 -14.80
C ASP A 155 1.10 -13.79 -15.11
N THR A 156 0.07 -13.16 -15.68
CA THR A 156 0.16 -11.78 -16.18
C THR A 156 0.00 -10.73 -15.07
N VAL A 157 -0.81 -11.03 -14.03
CA VAL A 157 -1.06 -10.11 -12.92
C VAL A 157 -0.27 -10.58 -11.69
N ASP A 158 0.93 -10.07 -11.54
CA ASP A 158 1.85 -10.41 -10.43
C ASP A 158 1.84 -9.38 -9.29
N THR A 159 1.13 -8.27 -9.45
CA THR A 159 1.19 -7.12 -8.55
C THR A 159 0.51 -7.36 -7.21
N ASN A 160 -0.73 -7.81 -7.19
CA ASN A 160 -1.46 -8.13 -5.96
C ASN A 160 -2.72 -8.97 -6.19
N VAL A 161 -3.12 -9.71 -5.14
CA VAL A 161 -4.30 -10.58 -5.17
C VAL A 161 -5.59 -9.80 -5.43
N ARG A 162 -5.74 -8.58 -4.87
CA ARG A 162 -6.95 -7.76 -5.05
C ARG A 162 -7.17 -7.39 -6.51
N GLU A 163 -6.10 -7.15 -7.25
CA GLU A 163 -6.17 -6.82 -8.68
C GLU A 163 -6.65 -8.01 -9.50
N MET A 164 -6.16 -9.22 -9.20
CA MET A 164 -6.62 -10.46 -9.82
C MET A 164 -8.11 -10.73 -9.52
N GLU A 165 -8.54 -10.60 -8.26
CA GLU A 165 -9.93 -10.76 -7.84
C GLU A 165 -10.85 -9.71 -8.49
N GLY A 166 -10.39 -8.45 -8.56
CA GLY A 166 -11.10 -7.36 -9.24
C GLY A 166 -11.28 -7.62 -10.74
N MET A 167 -10.28 -8.21 -11.38
CA MET A 167 -10.36 -8.61 -12.77
C MET A 167 -11.39 -9.71 -12.99
N LEU A 168 -11.36 -10.78 -12.20
CA LEU A 168 -12.36 -11.85 -12.27
C LEU A 168 -13.79 -11.33 -12.04
N THR A 169 -13.95 -10.40 -11.09
CA THR A 169 -15.25 -9.79 -10.81
C THR A 169 -15.77 -8.99 -12.01
N SER A 170 -14.88 -8.20 -12.65
CA SER A 170 -15.22 -7.42 -13.86
C SER A 170 -15.61 -8.32 -15.02
N MET A 171 -14.83 -9.38 -15.27
CA MET A 171 -15.10 -10.35 -16.32
C MET A 171 -16.40 -11.12 -16.08
N SER A 172 -16.68 -11.53 -14.85
CA SER A 172 -17.94 -12.18 -14.49
C SER A 172 -19.14 -11.28 -14.67
N ALA A 173 -19.04 -10.02 -14.28
CA ALA A 173 -20.12 -9.04 -14.49
C ALA A 173 -20.43 -8.86 -15.98
N ARG A 174 -19.40 -8.71 -16.81
CA ARG A 174 -19.53 -8.59 -18.27
C ARG A 174 -20.15 -9.84 -18.90
N SER A 175 -19.67 -11.03 -18.52
CA SER A 175 -20.21 -12.32 -18.97
C SER A 175 -21.71 -12.46 -18.69
N LYS A 176 -22.14 -12.09 -17.47
CA LYS A 176 -23.56 -12.12 -17.09
C LYS A 176 -24.40 -11.10 -17.83
N LEU A 177 -23.87 -9.90 -18.06
CA LEU A 177 -24.59 -8.84 -18.81
C LEU A 177 -24.80 -9.18 -20.28
N LEU A 178 -23.78 -9.77 -20.91
CA LEU A 178 -23.81 -10.11 -22.33
C LEU A 178 -24.32 -11.54 -22.60
N ASN A 179 -24.53 -12.32 -21.54
CA ASN A 179 -24.85 -13.76 -21.60
C ASN A 179 -23.83 -14.55 -22.46
N GLU A 180 -22.56 -14.22 -22.30
CA GLU A 180 -21.43 -14.83 -23.02
C GLU A 180 -20.46 -15.49 -22.05
N LYS A 181 -19.80 -16.57 -22.48
CA LYS A 181 -18.70 -17.18 -21.72
C LYS A 181 -17.47 -16.28 -21.71
N ILE A 182 -16.73 -16.32 -20.60
CA ILE A 182 -15.44 -15.62 -20.50
C ILE A 182 -14.44 -16.32 -21.41
N THR A 183 -13.85 -15.58 -22.35
CA THR A 183 -12.84 -16.08 -23.26
C THR A 183 -11.45 -15.51 -22.95
N LEU A 184 -10.39 -16.20 -23.35
CA LEU A 184 -9.03 -15.73 -23.20
C LEU A 184 -8.80 -14.39 -23.90
N GLN A 185 -9.37 -14.21 -25.10
CA GLN A 185 -9.25 -12.96 -25.85
C GLN A 185 -9.86 -11.76 -25.08
N GLN A 186 -11.03 -11.93 -24.48
CA GLN A 186 -11.64 -10.88 -23.66
C GLN A 186 -10.77 -10.50 -22.45
N VAL A 187 -10.10 -11.48 -21.85
CA VAL A 187 -9.17 -11.24 -20.72
C VAL A 187 -7.93 -10.48 -21.19
N GLN A 188 -7.37 -10.84 -22.33
CA GLN A 188 -6.23 -10.14 -22.94
C GLN A 188 -6.58 -8.68 -23.26
N ASP A 189 -7.74 -8.44 -23.86
CA ASP A 189 -8.22 -7.10 -24.19
C ASP A 189 -8.44 -6.25 -22.94
N GLU A 190 -9.02 -6.82 -21.88
CA GLU A 190 -9.21 -6.12 -20.60
C GLU A 190 -7.87 -5.76 -19.92
N LEU A 191 -6.90 -6.67 -19.93
CA LEU A 191 -5.55 -6.40 -19.45
C LEU A 191 -4.86 -5.28 -20.24
N ALA A 192 -4.93 -5.35 -21.56
CA ALA A 192 -4.37 -4.31 -22.42
C ALA A 192 -5.02 -2.94 -22.16
N ASN A 193 -6.34 -2.91 -21.96
CA ASN A 193 -7.08 -1.70 -21.64
C ASN A 193 -6.73 -1.15 -20.25
N ARG A 194 -6.53 -2.00 -19.25
CA ARG A 194 -6.07 -1.59 -17.90
C ARG A 194 -4.69 -0.97 -17.97
N ILE A 195 -3.75 -1.59 -18.66
CA ILE A 195 -2.40 -1.05 -18.86
C ILE A 195 -2.47 0.31 -19.57
N ARG A 196 -3.32 0.45 -20.59
CA ARG A 196 -3.53 1.74 -21.30
C ARG A 196 -4.10 2.81 -20.36
N ARG A 197 -5.11 2.47 -19.55
CA ARG A 197 -5.72 3.41 -18.59
C ARG A 197 -4.70 3.85 -17.54
N GLN A 198 -3.96 2.91 -16.94
CA GLN A 198 -2.90 3.25 -15.98
C GLN A 198 -1.84 4.16 -16.57
N ARG A 199 -1.45 3.95 -17.84
CA ARG A 199 -0.51 4.85 -18.54
C ARG A 199 -1.13 6.23 -18.83
N ALA A 200 -2.41 6.28 -19.18
CA ALA A 200 -3.13 7.53 -19.43
C ALA A 200 -3.38 8.36 -18.15
N GLU A 201 -3.48 7.71 -16.99
CA GLU A 201 -3.63 8.37 -15.69
C GLU A 201 -2.32 8.95 -15.14
N ILE A 202 -1.17 8.51 -15.67
CA ILE A 202 0.14 9.03 -15.28
C ILE A 202 0.45 10.25 -16.16
N THR A 203 0.28 11.43 -15.60
CA THR A 203 0.67 12.69 -16.28
C THR A 203 2.05 13.16 -15.83
N ALA A 204 2.66 14.05 -16.62
CA ALA A 204 3.93 14.65 -16.25
C ALA A 204 3.83 15.44 -14.95
N GLU A 205 2.71 16.12 -14.74
CA GLU A 205 2.40 16.87 -13.52
C GLU A 205 2.35 15.95 -12.31
N LYS A 206 1.63 14.83 -12.40
CA LYS A 206 1.52 13.83 -11.32
C LYS A 206 2.89 13.27 -10.93
N ILE A 207 3.77 12.98 -11.91
CA ILE A 207 5.14 12.52 -11.63
C ILE A 207 5.92 13.59 -10.86
N ILE A 208 5.87 14.84 -11.32
CA ILE A 208 6.61 15.95 -10.70
C ILE A 208 6.10 16.22 -9.28
N GLU A 209 4.77 16.21 -9.08
CA GLU A 209 4.14 16.39 -7.76
C GLU A 209 4.49 15.26 -6.80
N THR A 210 4.44 14.01 -7.25
CA THR A 210 4.82 12.86 -6.42
C THR A 210 6.27 12.96 -5.95
N VAL A 211 7.20 13.31 -6.85
CA VAL A 211 8.61 13.52 -6.48
C VAL A 211 8.76 14.73 -5.54
N SER A 212 8.01 15.80 -5.76
CA SER A 212 8.00 16.99 -4.90
C SER A 212 7.63 16.63 -3.46
N VAL A 213 6.58 15.85 -3.28
CA VAL A 213 6.11 15.41 -1.95
C VAL A 213 7.12 14.45 -1.30
N GLU A 214 7.59 13.43 -2.04
CA GLU A 214 8.49 12.40 -1.50
C GLU A 214 9.84 12.98 -1.03
N TYR A 215 10.38 13.93 -1.80
CA TYR A 215 11.66 14.57 -1.47
C TYR A 215 11.51 15.90 -0.71
N ASP A 216 10.28 16.29 -0.37
CA ASP A 216 9.99 17.57 0.31
C ASP A 216 10.72 18.74 -0.39
N VAL A 217 10.48 18.89 -1.71
CA VAL A 217 11.05 19.94 -2.59
C VAL A 217 9.90 20.54 -3.38
N PRO A 218 9.59 21.84 -3.21
CA PRO A 218 8.52 22.49 -3.96
C PRO A 218 8.71 22.37 -5.49
N VAL A 219 7.62 22.12 -6.22
CA VAL A 219 7.63 22.01 -7.69
C VAL A 219 8.25 23.24 -8.34
N THR A 220 7.99 24.43 -7.78
CA THR A 220 8.57 25.70 -8.24
C THR A 220 10.10 25.70 -8.16
N ASP A 221 10.67 25.10 -7.10
CA ASP A 221 12.10 24.97 -6.91
C ASP A 221 12.72 23.94 -7.88
N MET A 222 12.00 22.85 -8.14
CA MET A 222 12.44 21.88 -9.15
C MET A 222 12.50 22.48 -10.55
N LYS A 223 11.59 23.40 -10.89
CA LYS A 223 11.57 24.13 -12.18
C LYS A 223 12.53 25.33 -12.23
N SER A 224 13.11 25.72 -11.10
CA SER A 224 14.00 26.90 -10.99
C SER A 224 15.44 26.62 -11.40
N LYS A 225 16.29 27.69 -11.39
CA LYS A 225 17.74 27.61 -11.61
C LYS A 225 18.53 27.23 -10.34
N LYS A 226 17.85 26.97 -9.19
CA LYS A 226 18.51 26.61 -7.93
C LYS A 226 19.36 25.34 -8.07
N ARG A 227 20.55 25.34 -7.43
CA ARG A 227 21.54 24.24 -7.51
C ARG A 227 21.78 23.51 -6.20
N GLN A 228 20.92 23.70 -5.19
CA GLN A 228 21.02 22.99 -3.93
C GLN A 228 20.90 21.48 -4.19
N LYS A 229 21.74 20.68 -3.51
CA LYS A 229 21.86 19.22 -3.72
C LYS A 229 20.51 18.49 -3.66
N LYS A 230 19.64 18.86 -2.69
CA LYS A 230 18.29 18.28 -2.52
C LYS A 230 17.42 18.55 -3.75
N ILE A 231 17.39 19.80 -4.23
CA ILE A 231 16.59 20.23 -5.39
C ILE A 231 17.08 19.57 -6.69
N VAL A 232 18.41 19.52 -6.86
CA VAL A 232 19.03 18.91 -8.06
C VAL A 232 18.72 17.41 -8.09
N ASN A 233 18.79 16.71 -6.94
CA ASN A 233 18.49 15.29 -6.87
C ASN A 233 17.02 15.01 -7.21
N ALA A 234 16.07 15.72 -6.61
CA ALA A 234 14.65 15.58 -6.90
C ALA A 234 14.35 15.84 -8.39
N ARG A 235 14.96 16.90 -8.97
CA ARG A 235 14.83 17.22 -10.41
C ARG A 235 15.36 16.10 -11.30
N GLN A 236 16.52 15.51 -10.98
CA GLN A 236 17.13 14.41 -11.75
C GLN A 236 16.25 13.16 -11.71
N ILE A 237 15.68 12.82 -10.54
CA ILE A 237 14.75 11.71 -10.37
C ILE A 237 13.47 11.93 -11.18
N ALA A 238 12.89 13.14 -11.14
CA ALA A 238 11.71 13.44 -11.93
C ALA A 238 11.98 13.34 -13.44
N MET A 239 13.11 13.83 -13.93
CA MET A 239 13.52 13.71 -15.34
C MET A 239 13.65 12.23 -15.75
N PHE A 240 14.28 11.41 -14.92
CA PHE A 240 14.41 9.97 -15.13
C PHE A 240 13.03 9.27 -15.19
N LEU A 241 12.13 9.60 -14.26
CA LEU A 241 10.79 9.00 -14.23
C LEU A 241 9.92 9.42 -15.41
N LEU A 242 9.99 10.71 -15.83
CA LEU A 242 9.30 11.20 -17.02
C LEU A 242 9.76 10.47 -18.29
N LYS A 243 11.06 10.21 -18.44
CA LYS A 243 11.57 9.44 -19.56
C LYS A 243 11.12 7.99 -19.50
N ASN A 244 11.25 7.33 -18.35
CA ASN A 244 11.00 5.89 -18.23
C ASN A 244 9.52 5.52 -18.18
N ARG A 245 8.63 6.42 -17.68
CA ARG A 245 7.20 6.14 -17.52
C ARG A 245 6.34 6.64 -18.67
N LEU A 246 6.67 7.81 -19.21
CA LEU A 246 5.90 8.47 -20.28
C LEU A 246 6.64 8.49 -21.62
N ASP A 247 7.87 8.00 -21.65
CA ASP A 247 8.77 8.05 -22.84
C ASP A 247 8.83 9.41 -23.52
N LEU A 248 8.72 10.49 -22.74
CA LEU A 248 8.78 11.84 -23.28
C LEU A 248 10.13 12.10 -23.95
N ASN A 249 10.11 12.91 -25.01
CA ASN A 249 11.36 13.33 -25.63
C ASN A 249 12.13 14.29 -24.72
N LEU A 250 13.44 14.35 -24.88
CA LEU A 250 14.36 15.09 -24.01
C LEU A 250 14.07 16.61 -23.99
N THR A 251 13.64 17.15 -25.11
CA THR A 251 13.30 18.57 -25.25
C THR A 251 12.05 18.92 -24.43
N THR A 252 11.02 18.08 -24.48
CA THR A 252 9.81 18.24 -23.67
C THR A 252 10.15 18.15 -22.18
N ILE A 253 10.96 17.16 -21.77
CA ILE A 253 11.40 17.05 -20.38
C ILE A 253 12.17 18.31 -19.95
N GLY A 254 13.11 18.79 -20.77
CA GLY A 254 13.86 20.02 -20.49
C GLY A 254 12.95 21.23 -20.31
N GLY A 255 11.92 21.36 -21.13
CA GLY A 255 10.90 22.41 -21.05
C GLY A 255 10.14 22.42 -19.72
N LEU A 256 9.77 21.24 -19.20
CA LEU A 256 9.07 21.08 -17.91
C LEU A 256 9.92 21.58 -16.71
N PHE A 257 11.24 21.64 -16.83
CA PHE A 257 12.15 22.07 -15.77
C PHE A 257 12.84 23.43 -16.06
N GLY A 258 12.11 24.33 -16.68
CA GLY A 258 12.58 25.71 -16.91
C GLY A 258 13.58 25.84 -18.04
N GLY A 259 13.36 25.10 -19.13
CA GLY A 259 14.15 25.20 -20.37
C GLY A 259 15.55 24.61 -20.26
N LYS A 260 15.71 23.49 -19.56
CA LYS A 260 17.00 22.77 -19.48
C LYS A 260 17.34 22.12 -20.81
N ASP A 261 18.60 22.24 -21.21
CA ASP A 261 19.09 21.61 -22.44
C ASP A 261 18.98 20.08 -22.39
N HIS A 262 18.79 19.45 -23.54
CA HIS A 262 18.72 18.00 -23.68
C HIS A 262 19.95 17.28 -23.11
N SER A 263 21.16 17.87 -23.23
CA SER A 263 22.37 17.34 -22.61
C SER A 263 22.29 17.25 -21.08
N THR A 264 21.67 18.27 -20.45
CA THR A 264 21.42 18.27 -19.00
C THR A 264 20.41 17.16 -18.60
N VAL A 265 19.39 16.92 -19.41
CA VAL A 265 18.42 15.86 -19.18
C VAL A 265 19.10 14.49 -19.31
N ILE A 266 19.88 14.25 -20.36
CA ILE A 266 20.62 13.00 -20.56
C ILE A 266 21.57 12.71 -19.39
N SER A 267 22.37 13.71 -19.00
CA SER A 267 23.29 13.54 -17.87
C SER A 267 22.58 13.26 -16.55
N SER A 268 21.40 13.87 -16.36
CA SER A 268 20.55 13.62 -15.19
C SER A 268 20.02 12.18 -15.15
N ILE A 269 19.53 11.67 -16.28
CA ILE A 269 19.01 10.31 -16.41
C ILE A 269 20.13 9.30 -16.15
N ARG A 270 21.25 9.41 -16.84
CA ARG A 270 22.42 8.52 -16.66
C ARG A 270 22.91 8.48 -15.21
N LYS A 271 22.89 9.63 -14.53
CA LYS A 271 23.31 9.69 -13.14
C LYS A 271 22.38 8.92 -12.20
N ILE A 272 21.07 8.93 -12.46
CA ILE A 272 20.11 8.14 -11.66
C ILE A 272 20.25 6.65 -11.98
N GLU A 273 20.42 6.28 -13.24
CA GLU A 273 20.69 4.91 -13.68
C GLU A 273 21.93 4.34 -12.99
N GLY A 274 23.06 5.04 -13.03
CA GLY A 274 24.28 4.62 -12.34
C GLY A 274 24.09 4.43 -10.82
N LYS A 275 23.36 5.36 -10.16
CA LYS A 275 23.05 5.19 -8.73
C LYS A 275 22.19 3.96 -8.45
N MET A 276 21.29 3.59 -9.36
CA MET A 276 20.46 2.38 -9.19
C MET A 276 21.27 1.10 -9.37
N GLU A 277 22.31 1.11 -10.22
CA GLU A 277 23.26 0.02 -10.39
C GLU A 277 24.17 -0.15 -9.16
N GLU A 278 24.66 0.97 -8.61
CA GLU A 278 25.57 1.00 -7.47
C GLU A 278 24.90 0.67 -6.13
N SER A 279 23.57 0.95 -5.97
CA SER A 279 22.88 0.85 -4.70
C SER A 279 21.54 0.13 -4.82
N LYS A 280 21.46 -1.10 -4.28
CA LYS A 280 20.21 -1.86 -4.14
C LYS A 280 19.16 -1.12 -3.30
N ILE A 281 19.58 -0.35 -2.29
CA ILE A 281 18.69 0.45 -1.44
C ILE A 281 18.03 1.55 -2.27
N PHE A 282 18.83 2.29 -3.04
CA PHE A 282 18.31 3.36 -3.91
C PHE A 282 17.41 2.80 -5.01
N LYS A 283 17.74 1.63 -5.57
CA LYS A 283 16.87 0.94 -6.52
C LYS A 283 15.51 0.62 -5.91
N GLY A 284 15.48 0.07 -4.69
CA GLY A 284 14.23 -0.20 -3.95
C GLY A 284 13.42 1.07 -3.63
N GLU A 285 14.08 2.19 -3.35
CA GLU A 285 13.44 3.51 -3.18
C GLU A 285 12.77 3.96 -4.49
N MET A 286 13.47 3.86 -5.61
CA MET A 286 12.95 4.19 -6.94
C MET A 286 11.76 3.31 -7.33
N ASP A 287 11.79 2.02 -7.00
CA ASP A 287 10.69 1.10 -7.31
C ASP A 287 9.45 1.41 -6.45
N ARG A 288 9.61 1.78 -5.18
CA ARG A 288 8.51 2.30 -4.34
C ARG A 288 7.91 3.58 -4.92
N LEU A 289 8.76 4.50 -5.37
CA LEU A 289 8.31 5.75 -5.97
C LEU A 289 7.55 5.51 -7.29
N LYS A 290 8.00 4.59 -8.12
CA LYS A 290 7.27 4.15 -9.33
C LYS A 290 5.88 3.59 -8.99
N GLN A 291 5.76 2.82 -7.91
CA GLN A 291 4.47 2.28 -7.46
C GLN A 291 3.54 3.38 -6.93
N SER A 292 4.07 4.39 -6.23
CA SER A 292 3.25 5.50 -5.73
C SER A 292 2.70 6.40 -6.85
N ILE A 293 3.41 6.53 -7.97
CA ILE A 293 2.95 7.25 -9.16
C ILE A 293 1.79 6.50 -9.86
N SER A 294 1.74 5.19 -9.74
CA SER A 294 0.72 4.34 -10.37
C SER A 294 -0.56 4.20 -9.52
N LYS A 295 -0.56 4.75 -8.32
CA LYS A 295 -1.74 4.87 -7.43
C LYS A 295 -2.43 6.21 -7.61
#